data_1f446049e536ee9a45b66a780e7ca8de
#
_entry.id   1f446049e536ee9a45b66a780e7ca8de
#
_cell.length_a   1.000
_cell.length_b   1.000
_cell.length_c   1.000
_cell.angle_alpha   90.00
_cell.angle_beta   90.00
_cell.angle_gamma   90.00
#
_symmetry.space_group_name_H-M   'P 1'
#
loop_
_entity.id
_entity.type
_entity.pdbx_description
1 polymer ?
#
loop_
_entity_poly.entity_id
_entity_poly.type
_entity_poly.pdbx_seq_one_letter_code
_entity_poly.pdbx_strand_id
1 'polypeptide(L)'
;PRLRLGGRGGASLDAAPPQSIPHTCEQVDGMEVTTYTLHPDTTGEDLRYLRMAVDEGRKCTPSPTSYCVGAVVATADGRIFAGYTHETSATHHAEQEAIAKALAAGAVLRGAAMYSSMEPCSRRASEPESCTQLIIRHGFARAAFALYEPDCFVCCRGALTLREAGLDVRAYPALAGGVWEANAHLKR
;
A
#
# COMPACT_ATOMS: atom_id res chain seq x y z
N PRO A 1 -27.56 -28.83 9.76
CA PRO A 1 -27.96 -28.63 8.40
C PRO A 1 -26.75 -28.21 7.56
N ARG A 2 -26.39 -29.03 6.58
CA ARG A 2 -25.25 -28.83 5.68
C ARG A 2 -25.66 -27.87 4.57
N LEU A 3 -24.95 -26.74 4.43
CA LEU A 3 -25.01 -25.91 3.22
C LEU A 3 -24.18 -26.59 2.11
N ARG A 4 -24.84 -26.87 0.98
CA ARG A 4 -24.21 -27.35 -0.24
C ARG A 4 -23.57 -26.17 -0.96
N LEU A 5 -22.25 -26.26 -1.16
CA LEU A 5 -21.53 -25.40 -2.09
C LEU A 5 -21.76 -25.93 -3.52
N GLY A 6 -22.43 -25.13 -4.33
CA GLY A 6 -22.64 -25.40 -5.76
C GLY A 6 -21.71 -24.53 -6.62
N GLY A 7 -21.17 -25.13 -7.69
CA GLY A 7 -20.74 -24.43 -8.89
C GLY A 7 -19.25 -24.07 -8.95
N ARG A 8 -18.46 -24.94 -9.61
CA ARG A 8 -17.11 -24.64 -10.10
C ARG A 8 -17.19 -23.68 -11.28
N GLY A 9 -16.76 -22.44 -11.08
CA GLY A 9 -16.31 -21.57 -12.16
C GLY A 9 -14.83 -21.27 -11.89
N GLY A 10 -13.95 -21.64 -12.82
CA GLY A 10 -12.51 -21.38 -12.70
C GLY A 10 -12.26 -19.89 -12.81
N ALA A 11 -12.18 -19.18 -11.68
CA ALA A 11 -11.64 -17.85 -11.61
C ALA A 11 -10.12 -17.96 -11.57
N SER A 12 -9.43 -17.26 -12.49
CA SER A 12 -7.98 -17.11 -12.48
C SER A 12 -7.52 -16.61 -11.11
N LEU A 13 -6.47 -17.20 -10.56
CA LEU A 13 -5.86 -16.83 -9.28
C LEU A 13 -5.36 -15.36 -9.27
N ASP A 14 -5.30 -14.72 -10.44
CA ASP A 14 -4.88 -13.31 -10.62
C ASP A 14 -5.99 -12.28 -10.42
N ALA A 15 -7.22 -12.69 -10.18
CA ALA A 15 -8.41 -11.83 -10.16
C ALA A 15 -9.11 -11.79 -8.79
N ALA A 16 -8.38 -11.91 -7.68
CA ALA A 16 -8.99 -11.67 -6.38
C ALA A 16 -9.41 -10.19 -6.28
N PRO A 17 -10.66 -9.91 -5.91
CA PRO A 17 -11.14 -8.51 -5.83
C PRO A 17 -10.39 -7.78 -4.71
N PRO A 18 -10.17 -6.46 -4.89
CA PRO A 18 -9.59 -5.63 -3.84
C PRO A 18 -10.51 -5.61 -2.63
N GLN A 19 -9.91 -5.51 -1.49
CA GLN A 19 -10.68 -5.43 -0.25
C GLN A 19 -10.56 -4.03 0.33
N SER A 20 -11.68 -3.34 0.52
CA SER A 20 -11.72 -2.10 1.27
C SER A 20 -11.95 -2.42 2.74
N ILE A 21 -11.10 -1.90 3.63
CA ILE A 21 -11.15 -2.28 5.05
C ILE A 21 -11.20 -1.07 5.94
N PRO A 22 -12.04 -1.08 6.99
CA PRO A 22 -11.70 -0.40 8.22
C PRO A 22 -10.63 -1.24 8.93
N HIS A 23 -9.42 -0.71 9.03
CA HIS A 23 -8.43 -1.30 9.91
C HIS A 23 -8.74 -0.85 11.33
N THR A 24 -9.32 -1.73 12.13
CA THR A 24 -9.42 -1.59 13.57
C THR A 24 -8.42 -2.55 14.18
N CYS A 25 -7.39 -2.03 14.86
CA CYS A 25 -6.59 -2.84 15.77
C CYS A 25 -7.47 -3.20 16.99
N GLU A 26 -8.33 -4.19 16.85
CA GLU A 26 -9.07 -4.76 17.94
C GLU A 26 -8.44 -6.09 18.33
N GLN A 27 -8.02 -6.18 19.58
CA GLN A 27 -7.65 -7.45 20.19
C GLN A 27 -8.91 -8.10 20.75
N VAL A 28 -9.34 -9.19 20.16
CA VAL A 28 -10.40 -10.05 20.69
C VAL A 28 -9.73 -11.34 21.19
N ASP A 29 -9.76 -11.58 22.47
CA ASP A 29 -9.20 -12.78 23.15
C ASP A 29 -7.71 -13.07 22.80
N GLY A 30 -6.89 -12.02 22.63
CA GLY A 30 -5.45 -12.16 22.33
C GLY A 30 -5.14 -12.52 20.88
N MET A 31 -6.16 -12.56 20.00
CA MET A 31 -5.97 -12.72 18.55
C MET A 31 -6.39 -11.45 17.81
N GLU A 32 -5.56 -11.04 16.88
CA GLU A 32 -5.86 -9.93 15.96
C GLU A 32 -6.86 -10.43 14.89
N VAL A 33 -8.05 -9.84 14.86
CA VAL A 33 -9.09 -10.16 13.87
C VAL A 33 -9.20 -9.00 12.90
N THR A 34 -8.78 -9.23 11.66
CA THR A 34 -8.95 -8.27 10.56
C THR A 34 -10.15 -8.67 9.70
N THR A 35 -11.17 -7.81 9.66
CA THR A 35 -12.36 -8.03 8.82
C THR A 35 -12.22 -7.30 7.49
N TYR A 36 -12.37 -8.01 6.37
CA TYR A 36 -12.21 -7.49 5.02
C TYR A 36 -13.56 -7.34 4.31
N THR A 37 -13.82 -6.15 3.74
CA THR A 37 -14.97 -5.92 2.87
C THR A 37 -14.52 -5.88 1.40
N LEU A 38 -15.13 -6.70 0.54
CA LEU A 38 -14.82 -6.73 -0.89
C LEU A 38 -15.24 -5.40 -1.55
N HIS A 39 -14.34 -4.78 -2.31
CA HIS A 39 -14.66 -3.60 -3.10
C HIS A 39 -15.11 -4.03 -4.51
N PRO A 40 -16.28 -3.56 -4.99
CA PRO A 40 -16.83 -4.01 -6.27
C PRO A 40 -16.05 -3.54 -7.51
N ASP A 41 -15.24 -2.49 -7.39
CA ASP A 41 -14.57 -1.84 -8.52
C ASP A 41 -13.08 -2.18 -8.60
N THR A 42 -12.78 -3.47 -8.81
CA THR A 42 -11.39 -3.88 -9.11
C THR A 42 -11.04 -3.48 -10.53
N THR A 43 -10.10 -2.54 -10.68
CA THR A 43 -9.59 -2.21 -12.00
C THR A 43 -8.29 -3.01 -12.26
N GLY A 44 -8.14 -3.54 -13.49
CA GLY A 44 -6.89 -4.17 -13.92
C GLY A 44 -5.69 -3.22 -13.81
N GLU A 45 -5.96 -1.92 -13.84
CA GLU A 45 -4.98 -0.85 -13.67
C GLU A 45 -4.41 -0.80 -12.24
N ASP A 46 -5.25 -0.88 -11.20
CA ASP A 46 -4.78 -0.93 -9.80
C ASP A 46 -3.84 -2.12 -9.58
N LEU A 47 -4.21 -3.29 -10.09
CA LEU A 47 -3.36 -4.48 -9.99
C LEU A 47 -2.03 -4.32 -10.73
N ARG A 48 -2.04 -3.70 -11.90
CA ARG A 48 -0.83 -3.42 -12.68
C ARG A 48 0.15 -2.54 -11.89
N TYR A 49 -0.32 -1.41 -11.36
CA TYR A 49 0.55 -0.47 -10.63
C TYR A 49 0.99 -1.03 -9.27
N LEU A 50 0.14 -1.82 -8.60
CA LEU A 50 0.55 -2.49 -7.37
C LEU A 50 1.61 -3.57 -7.61
N ARG A 51 1.54 -4.35 -8.70
CA ARG A 51 2.62 -5.27 -9.08
C ARG A 51 3.91 -4.51 -9.33
N MET A 52 3.86 -3.38 -10.04
CA MET A 52 5.03 -2.51 -10.20
C MET A 52 5.58 -2.03 -8.86
N ALA A 53 4.73 -1.62 -7.92
CA ALA A 53 5.16 -1.20 -6.59
C ALA A 53 5.83 -2.37 -5.82
N VAL A 54 5.28 -3.58 -5.87
CA VAL A 54 5.91 -4.77 -5.28
C VAL A 54 7.29 -5.03 -5.90
N ASP A 55 7.42 -4.92 -7.21
CA ASP A 55 8.70 -5.12 -7.92
C ASP A 55 9.71 -4.01 -7.59
N GLU A 56 9.27 -2.76 -7.44
CA GLU A 56 10.13 -1.67 -6.96
C GLU A 56 10.68 -1.95 -5.56
N GLY A 57 9.85 -2.46 -4.63
CA GLY A 57 10.28 -2.81 -3.28
C GLY A 57 11.42 -3.84 -3.22
N ARG A 58 11.54 -4.71 -4.22
CA ARG A 58 12.64 -5.68 -4.33
C ARG A 58 14.01 -5.05 -4.61
N LYS A 59 14.06 -3.78 -5.03
CA LYS A 59 15.31 -3.04 -5.26
C LYS A 59 15.93 -2.49 -3.98
N CYS A 60 15.14 -2.43 -2.90
CA CYS A 60 15.61 -1.93 -1.62
C CYS A 60 16.69 -2.86 -1.04
N THR A 61 17.73 -2.27 -0.47
CA THR A 61 18.71 -3.03 0.31
C THR A 61 18.10 -3.38 1.68
N PRO A 62 18.00 -4.67 2.04
CA PRO A 62 17.43 -5.10 3.31
C PRO A 62 18.11 -4.46 4.52
N SER A 63 17.29 -4.01 5.48
CA SER A 63 17.74 -3.42 6.74
C SER A 63 16.98 -4.07 7.91
N PRO A 64 17.64 -4.31 9.07
CA PRO A 64 16.97 -4.90 10.22
C PRO A 64 15.92 -3.98 10.88
N THR A 65 15.88 -2.71 10.51
CA THR A 65 15.03 -1.68 11.13
C THR A 65 14.01 -1.07 10.19
N SER A 66 13.91 -1.55 8.95
CA SER A 66 12.97 -1.01 7.97
C SER A 66 12.46 -2.05 7.00
N TYR A 67 11.23 -1.85 6.54
CA TYR A 67 10.65 -2.63 5.45
C TYR A 67 11.19 -2.19 4.09
N CYS A 68 11.37 -3.18 3.20
CA CYS A 68 11.57 -2.97 1.78
C CYS A 68 10.20 -2.74 1.13
N VAL A 69 9.87 -1.50 0.87
CA VAL A 69 8.61 -1.06 0.27
C VAL A 69 8.90 -0.44 -1.10
N GLY A 70 8.01 -0.62 -2.03
CA GLY A 70 8.00 0.12 -3.29
C GLY A 70 6.69 0.88 -3.46
N ALA A 71 6.75 2.00 -4.17
CA ALA A 71 5.58 2.83 -4.44
C ALA A 71 5.57 3.34 -5.88
N VAL A 72 4.37 3.58 -6.39
CA VAL A 72 4.11 4.15 -7.71
C VAL A 72 3.09 5.29 -7.57
N VAL A 73 3.43 6.45 -8.11
CA VAL A 73 2.52 7.55 -8.35
C VAL A 73 2.04 7.47 -9.79
N ALA A 74 0.72 7.39 -10.00
CA ALA A 74 0.09 7.53 -11.30
C ALA A 74 -0.70 8.85 -11.34
N THR A 75 -0.29 9.76 -12.20
CA THR A 75 -0.91 11.08 -12.33
C THR A 75 -2.11 11.06 -13.26
N ALA A 76 -3.01 12.03 -13.15
CA ALA A 76 -4.20 12.12 -13.99
C ALA A 76 -3.90 12.29 -15.50
N ASP A 77 -2.72 12.82 -15.83
CA ASP A 77 -2.22 12.94 -17.22
C ASP A 77 -1.49 11.68 -17.71
N GLY A 78 -1.50 10.59 -16.95
CA GLY A 78 -0.98 9.27 -17.33
C GLY A 78 0.53 9.09 -17.11
N ARG A 79 1.23 10.04 -16.49
CA ARG A 79 2.64 9.86 -16.10
C ARG A 79 2.76 8.97 -14.88
N ILE A 80 3.86 8.20 -14.82
CA ILE A 80 4.12 7.22 -13.77
C ILE A 80 5.49 7.49 -13.17
N PHE A 81 5.55 7.50 -11.83
CA PHE A 81 6.79 7.69 -11.08
C PHE A 81 6.88 6.62 -10.00
N ALA A 82 7.99 5.90 -9.98
CA ALA A 82 8.20 4.81 -9.03
C ALA A 82 9.37 5.12 -8.08
N GLY A 83 9.27 4.62 -6.85
CA GLY A 83 10.30 4.76 -5.85
C GLY A 83 10.32 3.55 -4.91
N TYR A 84 11.42 3.37 -4.18
CA TYR A 84 11.56 2.33 -3.18
C TYR A 84 12.24 2.87 -1.92
N THR A 85 12.07 2.16 -0.80
CA THR A 85 12.64 2.54 0.49
C THR A 85 14.14 2.77 0.40
N HIS A 86 14.62 3.90 0.90
CA HIS A 86 16.03 4.31 0.96
C HIS A 86 16.70 4.47 -0.41
N GLU A 87 15.96 4.82 -1.45
CA GLU A 87 16.51 4.97 -2.81
C GLU A 87 17.54 6.11 -2.90
N THR A 88 17.20 7.30 -2.38
CA THR A 88 18.09 8.48 -2.43
C THR A 88 18.55 8.94 -1.05
N SER A 89 17.85 8.56 0.02
CA SER A 89 18.17 8.93 1.40
C SER A 89 17.85 7.79 2.36
N ALA A 90 18.69 7.59 3.36
CA ALA A 90 18.52 6.56 4.39
C ALA A 90 17.24 6.72 5.25
N THR A 91 16.55 7.86 5.13
CA THR A 91 15.29 8.13 5.85
C THR A 91 14.07 8.15 4.95
N HIS A 92 14.22 8.13 3.63
CA HIS A 92 13.11 8.22 2.71
C HIS A 92 12.34 6.91 2.59
N HIS A 93 11.02 6.98 2.67
CA HIS A 93 10.11 5.91 2.33
C HIS A 93 9.80 5.91 0.82
N ALA A 94 9.33 4.79 0.31
CA ALA A 94 9.04 4.60 -1.11
C ALA A 94 8.07 5.64 -1.68
N GLU A 95 7.01 5.97 -0.94
CA GLU A 95 6.03 6.98 -1.34
C GLU A 95 6.67 8.37 -1.48
N GLN A 96 7.57 8.71 -0.56
CA GLN A 96 8.30 9.98 -0.59
C GLN A 96 9.21 10.08 -1.81
N GLU A 97 9.92 8.99 -2.15
CA GLU A 97 10.76 8.90 -3.35
C GLU A 97 9.94 9.07 -4.63
N ALA A 98 8.80 8.38 -4.74
CA ALA A 98 7.92 8.48 -5.89
C ALA A 98 7.31 9.89 -6.04
N ILE A 99 6.88 10.52 -4.93
CA ILE A 99 6.39 11.89 -4.89
C ILE A 99 7.50 12.87 -5.30
N ALA A 100 8.70 12.74 -4.75
CA ALA A 100 9.83 13.62 -5.05
C ALA A 100 10.18 13.61 -6.54
N LYS A 101 10.23 12.42 -7.16
CA LYS A 101 10.45 12.28 -8.60
C LYS A 101 9.37 12.93 -9.44
N ALA A 102 8.09 12.75 -9.05
CA ALA A 102 6.97 13.37 -9.74
C ALA A 102 7.05 14.91 -9.68
N LEU A 103 7.36 15.46 -8.52
CA LEU A 103 7.52 16.91 -8.33
C LEU A 103 8.71 17.46 -9.12
N ALA A 104 9.85 16.76 -9.11
CA ALA A 104 11.04 17.14 -9.88
C ALA A 104 10.76 17.14 -11.40
N ALA A 105 9.86 16.28 -11.88
CA ALA A 105 9.39 16.25 -13.27
C ALA A 105 8.27 17.26 -13.57
N GLY A 106 7.90 18.13 -12.63
CA GLY A 106 6.82 19.10 -12.80
C GLY A 106 5.44 18.45 -12.93
N ALA A 107 5.23 17.28 -12.31
CA ALA A 107 3.94 16.60 -12.36
C ALA A 107 2.92 17.24 -11.40
N VAL A 108 1.65 17.29 -11.82
CA VAL A 108 0.53 17.66 -10.95
C VAL A 108 0.07 16.45 -10.17
N LEU A 109 0.20 16.50 -8.84
CA LEU A 109 -0.17 15.40 -7.96
C LEU A 109 -1.63 15.42 -7.51
N ARG A 110 -2.30 16.59 -7.60
CA ARG A 110 -3.73 16.69 -7.28
C ARG A 110 -4.54 15.76 -8.17
N GLY A 111 -5.33 14.89 -7.55
CA GLY A 111 -6.12 13.89 -8.26
C GLY A 111 -5.34 12.64 -8.70
N ALA A 112 -4.04 12.55 -8.42
CA ALA A 112 -3.24 11.37 -8.70
C ALA A 112 -3.63 10.17 -7.80
N ALA A 113 -3.14 8.99 -8.17
CA ALA A 113 -3.24 7.78 -7.36
C ALA A 113 -1.87 7.37 -6.83
N MET A 114 -1.83 6.94 -5.57
CA MET A 114 -0.67 6.33 -4.91
C MET A 114 -0.89 4.82 -4.83
N TYR A 115 0.06 4.06 -5.31
CA TYR A 115 0.12 2.61 -5.19
C TYR A 115 1.35 2.24 -4.38
N SER A 116 1.17 1.62 -3.23
CA SER A 116 2.27 1.20 -2.37
C SER A 116 2.22 -0.31 -2.10
N SER A 117 3.36 -0.97 -2.05
CA SER A 117 3.40 -2.40 -1.71
C SER A 117 2.96 -2.66 -0.27
N MET A 118 3.11 -1.67 0.61
CA MET A 118 2.65 -1.71 2.00
C MET A 118 1.81 -0.48 2.32
N GLU A 119 0.95 -0.56 3.33
CA GLU A 119 0.13 0.55 3.81
C GLU A 119 0.99 1.79 4.10
N PRO A 120 0.67 2.97 3.54
CA PRO A 120 1.41 4.20 3.81
C PRO A 120 1.42 4.54 5.30
N CYS A 121 2.58 4.75 5.87
CA CYS A 121 2.72 5.00 7.30
C CYS A 121 1.96 6.25 7.77
N SER A 122 1.32 6.15 8.96
CA SER A 122 0.64 7.27 9.62
C SER A 122 1.54 8.03 10.61
N ARG A 123 2.65 7.41 11.01
CA ARG A 123 3.66 7.97 11.92
C ARG A 123 5.05 7.47 11.53
N ARG A 124 6.05 8.29 11.76
CA ARG A 124 7.47 7.94 11.61
C ARG A 124 8.33 8.85 12.47
N ALA A 125 9.46 8.35 12.93
CA ALA A 125 10.40 9.12 13.75
C ALA A 125 11.47 9.82 12.90
N SER A 126 11.72 9.32 11.69
CA SER A 126 12.84 9.76 10.83
C SER A 126 12.58 11.07 10.08
N GLU A 127 11.32 11.47 9.94
CA GLU A 127 10.91 12.66 9.19
C GLU A 127 9.70 13.35 9.86
N PRO A 128 9.54 14.68 9.68
CA PRO A 128 8.45 15.43 10.32
C PRO A 128 7.06 15.07 9.75
N GLU A 129 6.98 14.62 8.50
CA GLU A 129 5.73 14.21 7.85
C GLU A 129 5.71 12.71 7.55
N SER A 130 4.58 12.05 7.86
CA SER A 130 4.32 10.68 7.45
C SER A 130 3.93 10.58 5.97
N CYS A 131 3.95 9.35 5.40
CA CYS A 131 3.51 9.15 4.02
C CYS A 131 2.04 9.52 3.82
N THR A 132 1.16 9.24 4.79
CA THR A 132 -0.25 9.66 4.73
C THR A 132 -0.40 11.18 4.68
N GLN A 133 0.38 11.93 5.49
CA GLN A 133 0.35 13.40 5.46
C GLN A 133 0.83 13.96 4.12
N LEU A 134 1.89 13.39 3.54
CA LEU A 134 2.36 13.76 2.20
C LEU A 134 1.29 13.52 1.13
N ILE A 135 0.65 12.35 1.14
CA ILE A 135 -0.41 11.99 0.20
C ILE A 135 -1.59 12.95 0.31
N ILE A 136 -2.06 13.25 1.54
CA ILE A 136 -3.17 14.18 1.79
C ILE A 136 -2.79 15.59 1.35
N ARG A 137 -1.62 16.08 1.75
CA ARG A 137 -1.15 17.44 1.44
C ARG A 137 -1.07 17.70 -0.05
N HIS A 138 -0.65 16.72 -0.83
CA HIS A 138 -0.56 16.83 -2.29
C HIS A 138 -1.89 16.61 -3.02
N GLY A 139 -2.97 16.28 -2.29
CA GLY A 139 -4.32 16.17 -2.83
C GLY A 139 -4.52 14.95 -3.72
N PHE A 140 -3.91 13.83 -3.39
CA PHE A 140 -4.18 12.57 -4.08
C PHE A 140 -5.67 12.20 -3.96
N ALA A 141 -6.23 11.57 -5.00
CA ALA A 141 -7.61 11.09 -4.98
C ALA A 141 -7.74 9.66 -4.49
N ARG A 142 -6.69 8.86 -4.68
CA ARG A 142 -6.69 7.43 -4.35
C ARG A 142 -5.39 7.00 -3.69
N ALA A 143 -5.49 6.00 -2.81
CA ALA A 143 -4.37 5.22 -2.32
C ALA A 143 -4.72 3.73 -2.37
N ALA A 144 -3.85 2.91 -2.96
CA ALA A 144 -4.01 1.47 -2.99
C ALA A 144 -2.75 0.79 -2.47
N PHE A 145 -2.88 -0.32 -1.75
CA PHE A 145 -1.74 -1.06 -1.20
C PHE A 145 -2.00 -2.57 -1.13
N ALA A 146 -0.92 -3.36 -1.05
CA ALA A 146 -1.00 -4.81 -1.06
C ALA A 146 -1.01 -5.44 0.34
N LEU A 147 -0.27 -4.86 1.29
CA LEU A 147 -0.11 -5.38 2.64
C LEU A 147 -0.37 -4.28 3.66
N TYR A 148 -1.17 -4.56 4.69
CA TYR A 148 -1.22 -3.71 5.88
C TYR A 148 0.13 -3.72 6.58
N GLU A 149 0.57 -2.57 7.10
CA GLU A 149 1.81 -2.51 7.87
C GLU A 149 1.65 -3.37 9.13
N PRO A 150 2.47 -4.44 9.30
CA PRO A 150 2.43 -5.27 10.50
C PRO A 150 2.90 -4.47 11.72
N ASP A 151 2.34 -4.74 12.90
CA ASP A 151 2.66 -4.07 14.17
C ASP A 151 4.07 -4.34 14.71
N CYS A 152 5.05 -4.61 13.84
CA CYS A 152 6.43 -4.89 14.24
C CYS A 152 7.17 -3.64 14.75
N PHE A 153 6.88 -2.47 14.21
CA PHE A 153 7.56 -1.21 14.52
C PHE A 153 6.60 -0.14 15.06
N VAL A 154 5.41 -0.02 14.47
CA VAL A 154 4.40 0.99 14.82
C VAL A 154 3.02 0.40 14.54
N CYS A 155 2.03 0.67 15.40
CA CYS A 155 0.62 0.45 15.03
C CYS A 155 0.23 1.47 13.96
N CYS A 156 0.12 1.03 12.71
CA CYS A 156 -0.18 1.90 11.58
C CYS A 156 -1.70 2.09 11.42
N ARG A 157 -2.12 3.31 11.18
CA ARG A 157 -3.50 3.72 10.88
C ARG A 157 -3.59 4.48 9.57
N GLY A 158 -2.69 4.18 8.64
CA GLY A 158 -2.56 4.91 7.39
C GLY A 158 -3.82 4.87 6.55
N ALA A 159 -4.37 3.68 6.36
CA ALA A 159 -5.59 3.48 5.59
C ALA A 159 -6.79 4.24 6.17
N LEU A 160 -6.95 4.21 7.50
CA LEU A 160 -8.01 4.94 8.19
C LEU A 160 -7.83 6.45 8.02
N THR A 161 -6.62 6.96 8.28
CA THR A 161 -6.30 8.39 8.14
C THR A 161 -6.56 8.92 6.72
N LEU A 162 -6.19 8.13 5.70
CA LEU A 162 -6.44 8.49 4.30
C LEU A 162 -7.94 8.51 3.96
N ARG A 163 -8.72 7.55 4.48
CA ARG A 163 -10.19 7.53 4.30
C ARG A 163 -10.88 8.70 5.00
N GLU A 164 -10.48 9.01 6.23
CA GLU A 164 -11.00 10.16 6.97
C GLU A 164 -10.72 11.49 6.25
N ALA A 165 -9.62 11.54 5.49
CA ALA A 165 -9.30 12.67 4.61
C ALA A 165 -10.05 12.65 3.26
N GLY A 166 -10.91 11.65 3.01
CA GLY A 166 -11.77 11.57 1.82
C GLY A 166 -11.16 10.87 0.61
N LEU A 167 -10.03 10.17 0.74
CA LEU A 167 -9.44 9.42 -0.37
C LEU A 167 -10.18 8.08 -0.61
N ASP A 168 -10.20 7.64 -1.88
CA ASP A 168 -10.56 6.27 -2.24
C ASP A 168 -9.39 5.34 -1.84
N VAL A 169 -9.58 4.56 -0.78
CA VAL A 169 -8.53 3.69 -0.22
C VAL A 169 -8.87 2.23 -0.45
N ARG A 170 -7.96 1.51 -1.11
CA ARG A 170 -8.15 0.11 -1.51
C ARG A 170 -6.99 -0.76 -1.05
N ALA A 171 -7.30 -1.97 -0.56
CA ALA A 171 -6.31 -2.98 -0.20
C ALA A 171 -6.42 -4.20 -1.13
N TYR A 172 -5.26 -4.78 -1.50
CA TYR A 172 -5.14 -5.91 -2.43
C TYR A 172 -4.31 -7.05 -1.83
N PRO A 173 -4.82 -7.74 -0.80
CA PRO A 173 -4.06 -8.77 -0.06
C PRO A 173 -3.56 -9.92 -0.92
N ALA A 174 -4.16 -10.14 -2.08
CA ALA A 174 -3.69 -11.15 -3.04
C ALA A 174 -2.24 -10.94 -3.50
N LEU A 175 -1.71 -9.71 -3.39
CA LEU A 175 -0.34 -9.35 -3.74
C LEU A 175 0.61 -9.36 -2.52
N ALA A 176 0.11 -9.59 -1.30
CA ALA A 176 0.90 -9.55 -0.07
C ALA A 176 2.06 -10.56 -0.06
N GLY A 177 1.92 -11.70 -0.73
CA GLY A 177 2.99 -12.72 -0.84
C GLY A 177 4.29 -12.14 -1.37
N GLY A 178 4.25 -11.36 -2.45
CA GLY A 178 5.43 -10.71 -3.02
C GLY A 178 6.07 -9.65 -2.10
N VAL A 179 5.25 -8.99 -1.29
CA VAL A 179 5.75 -8.03 -0.27
C VAL A 179 6.49 -8.77 0.84
N TRP A 180 5.95 -9.89 1.32
CA TRP A 180 6.61 -10.75 2.32
C TRP A 180 7.92 -11.34 1.81
N GLU A 181 7.99 -11.72 0.54
CA GLU A 181 9.24 -12.19 -0.09
C GLU A 181 10.33 -11.10 -0.03
N ALA A 182 9.99 -9.86 -0.42
CA ALA A 182 10.92 -8.74 -0.36
C ALA A 182 11.37 -8.41 1.08
N ASN A 183 10.56 -8.78 2.09
CA ASN A 183 10.80 -8.52 3.51
C ASN A 183 11.17 -9.77 4.31
N ALA A 184 11.65 -10.83 3.64
CA ALA A 184 12.01 -12.10 4.29
C ALA A 184 13.08 -11.95 5.39
N HIS A 185 13.90 -10.89 5.32
CA HIS A 185 14.93 -10.55 6.31
C HIS A 185 14.35 -10.13 7.67
N LEU A 186 13.08 -9.69 7.74
CA LEU A 186 12.40 -9.29 8.97
C LEU A 186 11.56 -10.40 9.60
N LYS A 187 11.53 -11.60 9.02
CA LYS A 187 10.83 -12.75 9.62
C LYS A 187 11.51 -13.09 10.95
N ARG A 188 10.78 -12.89 12.03
CA ARG A 188 11.13 -13.31 13.40
C ARG A 188 10.40 -14.59 13.74
#